data_b7d4009a729bede42c565ba351ba1ed5
#
_entry.id   b7d4009a729bede42c565ba351ba1ed5
#
_cell.length_a   1.000
_cell.length_b   1.000
_cell.length_c   1.000
_cell.angle_alpha   90.00
_cell.angle_beta   90.00
_cell.angle_gamma   90.00
#
_symmetry.space_group_name_H-M   'P 1'
#
loop_
_entity.id
_entity.type
_entity.pdbx_description
1 polymer ?
#
loop_
_entity_poly.entity_id
_entity_poly.type
_entity_poly.pdbx_seq_one_letter_code
_entity_poly.pdbx_strand_id
1 'polypeptide(L)'
;FILLFIFPCFGQEMYSFVQHYKVGEVAKYKDDGMWAFDMNGRITESGMVSSKTIKCLGYKDNFLLLEETMVDLVATKKTLDKMSADHETNSLIGIPYTLYVDTLLGTIDHMKTNFKEFEELINSKIRGVGNIDNRVFPFGKNAVDIKIDESWSVPDDTLEIYMGDDESANQMIFSATYKLDKVKNKKGTNIAYITGIHNIYCSLLFAQDSKVFEGSLAGAMKTKYRFDVTNNYTVLSKSSGALKWDFTFEGEAFSAIMEMSEKTKRIK
;
A
#
# COMPACT_ATOMS: atom_id res chain seq x y z
N PHE A 1 42.84 27.01 37.03
CA PHE A 1 41.39 26.82 36.95
C PHE A 1 41.05 26.21 35.58
N ILE A 2 40.79 24.89 35.55
CA ILE A 2 40.34 24.20 34.34
C ILE A 2 38.80 24.18 34.39
N LEU A 3 38.15 24.98 33.55
CA LEU A 3 36.72 24.91 33.34
C LEU A 3 36.43 23.65 32.48
N LEU A 4 36.00 22.57 33.12
CA LEU A 4 35.41 21.42 32.46
C LEU A 4 34.02 21.79 31.99
N PHE A 5 33.86 22.11 30.70
CA PHE A 5 32.55 22.18 30.06
C PHE A 5 32.01 20.74 29.94
N ILE A 6 31.18 20.34 30.88
CA ILE A 6 30.32 19.16 30.75
C ILE A 6 29.23 19.57 29.76
N PHE A 7 29.42 19.29 28.47
CA PHE A 7 28.33 19.29 27.53
C PHE A 7 27.42 18.10 27.91
N PRO A 8 26.16 18.37 28.29
CA PRO A 8 25.22 17.26 28.42
C PRO A 8 25.11 16.59 27.05
N CYS A 9 25.62 15.38 26.96
CA CYS A 9 25.40 14.53 25.80
C CYS A 9 23.90 14.17 25.83
N PHE A 10 23.05 15.02 25.25
CA PHE A 10 21.66 14.68 25.01
C PHE A 10 21.66 13.54 23.98
N GLY A 11 21.58 12.31 24.47
CA GLY A 11 21.35 11.17 23.60
C GLY A 11 20.11 11.48 22.76
N GLN A 12 20.26 11.47 21.45
CA GLN A 12 19.14 11.69 20.57
C GLN A 12 18.14 10.55 20.78
N GLU A 13 16.86 10.86 21.04
CA GLU A 13 15.83 9.84 21.22
C GLU A 13 15.74 8.98 19.97
N MET A 14 15.68 7.67 20.17
CA MET A 14 15.54 6.66 19.12
C MET A 14 14.13 6.07 19.17
N TYR A 15 13.59 5.77 18.01
CA TYR A 15 12.21 5.32 17.83
C TYR A 15 12.16 4.05 17.00
N SER A 16 11.18 3.19 17.32
CA SER A 16 10.91 1.97 16.57
C SER A 16 9.53 2.05 15.94
N PHE A 17 9.42 1.66 14.67
CA PHE A 17 8.21 1.74 13.87
C PHE A 17 7.68 0.38 13.43
N VAL A 18 8.02 -0.65 14.19
CA VAL A 18 7.48 -1.99 13.96
C VAL A 18 6.04 -2.03 14.45
N GLN A 19 5.10 -2.23 13.52
CA GLN A 19 3.68 -2.32 13.84
C GLN A 19 3.38 -3.60 14.61
N HIS A 20 2.63 -3.49 15.69
CA HIS A 20 2.22 -4.64 16.50
C HIS A 20 0.70 -4.78 16.50
N TYR A 21 0.26 -6.02 16.31
CA TYR A 21 -1.14 -6.40 16.43
C TYR A 21 -1.33 -7.26 17.69
N LYS A 22 -2.25 -6.86 18.54
CA LYS A 22 -2.61 -7.66 19.73
C LYS A 22 -3.71 -8.64 19.35
N VAL A 23 -3.54 -9.90 19.75
CA VAL A 23 -4.57 -10.93 19.49
C VAL A 23 -5.92 -10.49 20.06
N GLY A 24 -6.96 -10.59 19.23
CA GLY A 24 -8.31 -10.14 19.54
C GLY A 24 -8.55 -8.65 19.36
N GLU A 25 -7.50 -7.85 19.06
CA GLU A 25 -7.68 -6.41 18.75
C GLU A 25 -8.46 -6.24 17.44
N VAL A 26 -9.44 -5.33 17.48
CA VAL A 26 -10.21 -4.94 16.29
C VAL A 26 -9.91 -3.48 15.98
N ALA A 27 -9.44 -3.22 14.78
CA ALA A 27 -9.20 -1.87 14.26
C ALA A 27 -10.17 -1.58 13.11
N LYS A 28 -10.65 -0.34 13.04
CA LYS A 28 -11.50 0.14 11.93
C LYS A 28 -10.72 1.12 11.09
N TYR A 29 -10.86 0.99 9.77
CA TYR A 29 -10.17 1.85 8.80
C TYR A 29 -11.19 2.44 7.83
N LYS A 30 -10.88 3.63 7.35
CA LYS A 30 -11.54 4.26 6.21
C LYS A 30 -10.48 4.56 5.17
N ASP A 31 -10.72 4.09 3.97
CA ASP A 31 -9.89 4.30 2.80
C ASP A 31 -10.63 5.23 1.83
N ASP A 32 -9.88 6.12 1.18
CA ASP A 32 -10.37 7.09 0.22
C ASP A 32 -9.29 7.20 -0.87
N GLY A 33 -9.57 6.67 -2.03
CA GLY A 33 -8.66 6.58 -3.16
C GLY A 33 -9.24 7.24 -4.40
N MET A 34 -8.40 7.91 -5.19
CA MET A 34 -8.73 8.48 -6.49
C MET A 34 -7.63 8.16 -7.48
N TRP A 35 -8.03 7.85 -8.70
CA TRP A 35 -7.16 7.56 -9.84
C TRP A 35 -7.63 8.35 -11.04
N ALA A 36 -6.70 9.02 -11.74
CA ALA A 36 -6.93 9.65 -13.01
C ALA A 36 -6.00 9.00 -14.03
N PHE A 37 -6.57 8.41 -15.07
CA PHE A 37 -5.84 7.76 -16.15
C PHE A 37 -5.96 8.63 -17.40
N ASP A 38 -4.84 9.18 -17.87
CA ASP A 38 -4.74 9.98 -19.09
C ASP A 38 -4.06 9.15 -20.18
N MET A 39 -4.79 8.88 -21.25
CA MET A 39 -4.26 8.28 -22.48
C MET A 39 -4.52 9.23 -23.64
N ASN A 40 -3.45 9.86 -24.13
CA ASN A 40 -3.51 10.79 -25.27
C ASN A 40 -4.54 11.94 -25.09
N GLY A 41 -4.61 12.50 -23.88
CA GLY A 41 -5.54 13.59 -23.54
C GLY A 41 -6.97 13.12 -23.25
N ARG A 42 -7.23 11.84 -23.23
CA ARG A 42 -8.50 11.26 -22.76
C ARG A 42 -8.37 10.87 -21.31
N ILE A 43 -8.97 11.66 -20.42
CA ILE A 43 -8.89 11.45 -18.98
C ILE A 43 -10.10 10.64 -18.51
N THR A 44 -9.83 9.55 -17.78
CA THR A 44 -10.83 8.80 -17.03
C THR A 44 -10.49 8.89 -15.54
N GLU A 45 -11.41 9.39 -14.74
CA GLU A 45 -11.27 9.46 -13.30
C GLU A 45 -12.08 8.34 -12.63
N SER A 46 -11.49 7.71 -11.64
CA SER A 46 -12.16 6.71 -10.79
C SER A 46 -11.87 7.03 -9.33
N GLY A 47 -12.80 6.76 -8.47
CA GLY A 47 -12.64 6.95 -7.04
C GLY A 47 -13.25 5.79 -6.26
N MET A 48 -12.73 5.55 -5.07
CA MET A 48 -13.24 4.55 -4.17
C MET A 48 -13.19 5.07 -2.73
N VAL A 49 -14.31 4.97 -2.03
CA VAL A 49 -14.38 5.18 -0.59
C VAL A 49 -14.83 3.88 0.05
N SER A 50 -14.04 3.36 0.97
CA SER A 50 -14.39 2.14 1.69
C SER A 50 -14.18 2.27 3.19
N SER A 51 -14.84 1.42 3.94
CA SER A 51 -14.55 1.20 5.35
C SER A 51 -14.43 -0.29 5.63
N LYS A 52 -13.46 -0.63 6.48
CA LYS A 52 -13.16 -2.01 6.83
C LYS A 52 -12.82 -2.17 8.30
N THR A 53 -13.02 -3.38 8.80
CA THR A 53 -12.53 -3.81 10.09
C THR A 53 -11.41 -4.83 9.90
N ILE A 54 -10.37 -4.73 10.71
CA ILE A 54 -9.28 -5.70 10.78
C ILE A 54 -9.20 -6.22 12.21
N LYS A 55 -9.30 -7.53 12.37
CA LYS A 55 -9.16 -8.23 13.66
C LYS A 55 -7.94 -9.11 13.64
N CYS A 56 -7.08 -8.99 14.63
CA CYS A 56 -5.96 -9.88 14.79
C CYS A 56 -6.42 -11.23 15.38
N LEU A 57 -6.28 -12.30 14.61
CA LEU A 57 -6.60 -13.66 15.05
C LEU A 57 -5.43 -14.32 15.81
N GLY A 58 -4.19 -13.86 15.58
CA GLY A 58 -2.99 -14.38 16.20
C GLY A 58 -1.88 -14.65 15.20
N TYR A 59 -0.93 -15.46 15.65
CA TYR A 59 0.23 -15.85 14.86
C TYR A 59 0.22 -17.36 14.67
N LYS A 60 0.53 -17.82 13.49
CA LYS A 60 0.68 -19.24 13.16
C LYS A 60 1.87 -19.42 12.24
N ASP A 61 2.84 -20.24 12.67
CA ASP A 61 4.10 -20.40 11.97
C ASP A 61 4.79 -19.04 11.75
N ASN A 62 5.08 -18.67 10.50
CA ASN A 62 5.67 -17.38 10.15
C ASN A 62 4.62 -16.33 9.72
N PHE A 63 3.33 -16.60 9.94
CA PHE A 63 2.25 -15.72 9.51
C PHE A 63 1.56 -15.03 10.67
N LEU A 64 1.30 -13.74 10.52
CA LEU A 64 0.29 -13.02 11.26
C LEU A 64 -1.06 -13.22 10.54
N LEU A 65 -2.07 -13.63 11.28
CA LEU A 65 -3.42 -13.85 10.75
C LEU A 65 -4.31 -12.65 11.07
N LEU A 66 -4.75 -11.95 10.04
CA LEU A 66 -5.65 -10.81 10.15
C LEU A 66 -6.98 -11.13 9.47
N GLU A 67 -8.08 -11.12 10.22
CA GLU A 67 -9.42 -11.20 9.66
C GLU A 67 -9.85 -9.79 9.22
N GLU A 68 -10.06 -9.61 7.93
CA GLU A 68 -10.57 -8.38 7.37
C GLU A 68 -12.03 -8.56 6.94
N THR A 69 -12.84 -7.55 7.19
CA THR A 69 -14.23 -7.49 6.73
C THR A 69 -14.49 -6.11 6.15
N MET A 70 -14.87 -6.04 4.89
CA MET A 70 -15.33 -4.81 4.26
C MET A 70 -16.73 -4.48 4.77
N VAL A 71 -16.90 -3.27 5.31
CA VAL A 71 -18.16 -2.82 5.92
C VAL A 71 -18.97 -2.00 4.92
N ASP A 72 -18.28 -1.21 4.10
CA ASP A 72 -18.88 -0.28 3.14
C ASP A 72 -17.92 -0.04 1.98
N LEU A 73 -18.46 0.12 0.78
CA LEU A 73 -17.71 0.41 -0.44
C LEU A 73 -18.57 1.25 -1.39
N VAL A 74 -18.06 2.41 -1.78
CA VAL A 74 -18.63 3.26 -2.81
C VAL A 74 -17.56 3.50 -3.87
N ALA A 75 -17.81 3.03 -5.09
CA ALA A 75 -16.98 3.29 -6.24
C ALA A 75 -17.61 4.40 -7.10
N THR A 76 -16.79 5.29 -7.65
CA THR A 76 -17.21 6.34 -8.57
C THR A 76 -16.37 6.27 -9.83
N LYS A 77 -16.99 6.46 -10.98
CA LYS A 77 -16.31 6.56 -12.27
C LYS A 77 -16.81 7.79 -13.01
N LYS A 78 -15.89 8.62 -13.47
CA LYS A 78 -16.19 9.79 -14.30
C LYS A 78 -15.48 9.61 -15.62
N THR A 79 -16.24 9.45 -16.69
CA THR A 79 -15.79 9.55 -18.07
C THR A 79 -16.25 10.90 -18.64
N LEU A 80 -15.55 11.42 -19.63
CA LEU A 80 -15.63 12.75 -20.26
C LEU A 80 -16.95 13.56 -20.15
N ASP A 81 -18.11 12.89 -19.99
CA ASP A 81 -19.43 13.56 -19.96
C ASP A 81 -20.41 13.08 -18.88
N LYS A 82 -20.07 12.08 -18.08
CA LYS A 82 -21.01 11.54 -17.06
C LYS A 82 -20.27 11.10 -15.80
N MET A 83 -20.74 11.61 -14.67
CA MET A 83 -20.41 11.06 -13.36
C MET A 83 -21.42 9.96 -13.04
N SER A 84 -20.99 8.70 -13.03
CA SER A 84 -21.79 7.59 -12.53
C SER A 84 -21.22 7.19 -11.16
N ALA A 85 -22.07 7.24 -10.14
CA ALA A 85 -21.79 6.54 -8.90
C ALA A 85 -22.32 5.11 -9.11
N ASP A 86 -21.41 4.17 -9.26
CA ASP A 86 -21.77 2.77 -9.24
C ASP A 86 -21.84 2.35 -7.77
N HIS A 87 -23.06 2.30 -7.27
CA HIS A 87 -23.34 1.53 -6.06
C HIS A 87 -23.34 0.05 -6.47
N GLU A 88 -22.20 -0.45 -6.92
CA GLU A 88 -22.03 -1.88 -6.95
C GLU A 88 -22.21 -2.35 -5.50
N THR A 89 -23.36 -2.99 -5.27
CA THR A 89 -23.56 -3.83 -4.10
C THR A 89 -22.52 -4.92 -4.22
N ASN A 90 -21.31 -4.60 -3.72
CA ASN A 90 -20.20 -5.50 -3.79
C ASN A 90 -20.60 -6.71 -2.97
N SER A 91 -20.72 -7.87 -3.61
CA SER A 91 -21.01 -9.16 -2.98
C SER A 91 -20.05 -9.51 -1.84
N LEU A 92 -19.00 -8.70 -1.65
CA LEU A 92 -17.94 -8.86 -0.66
C LEU A 92 -18.18 -8.10 0.64
N ILE A 93 -19.18 -7.18 0.67
CA ILE A 93 -19.51 -6.44 1.89
C ILE A 93 -20.07 -7.41 2.93
N GLY A 94 -19.48 -7.36 4.13
CA GLY A 94 -19.87 -8.20 5.26
C GLY A 94 -19.27 -9.62 5.26
N ILE A 95 -18.53 -10.00 4.21
CA ILE A 95 -17.86 -11.30 4.16
C ILE A 95 -16.48 -11.19 4.81
N PRO A 96 -16.22 -11.90 5.92
CA PRO A 96 -14.89 -11.95 6.52
C PRO A 96 -13.96 -12.85 5.70
N TYR A 97 -12.70 -12.42 5.56
CA TYR A 97 -11.63 -13.22 5.01
C TYR A 97 -10.36 -13.07 5.84
N THR A 98 -9.52 -14.10 5.86
CA THR A 98 -8.29 -14.10 6.63
C THR A 98 -7.10 -13.85 5.72
N LEU A 99 -6.37 -12.79 6.01
CA LEU A 99 -5.09 -12.47 5.38
C LEU A 99 -3.98 -13.20 6.12
N TYR A 100 -3.12 -13.88 5.38
CA TYR A 100 -1.88 -14.48 5.85
C TYR A 100 -0.73 -13.52 5.54
N VAL A 101 -0.26 -12.83 6.53
CA VAL A 101 0.79 -11.81 6.39
C VAL A 101 2.12 -12.43 6.79
N ASP A 102 3.06 -12.50 5.85
CA ASP A 102 4.44 -12.92 6.14
C ASP A 102 5.06 -11.96 7.16
N THR A 103 5.42 -12.51 8.31
CA THR A 103 5.99 -11.69 9.40
C THR A 103 7.44 -11.26 9.12
N LEU A 104 8.13 -11.84 8.15
CA LEU A 104 9.47 -11.44 7.73
C LEU A 104 9.42 -10.27 6.74
N LEU A 105 8.61 -10.39 5.73
CA LEU A 105 8.47 -9.40 4.66
C LEU A 105 7.49 -8.28 5.03
N GLY A 106 6.49 -8.59 5.86
CA GLY A 106 5.41 -7.67 6.21
C GLY A 106 4.36 -7.54 5.12
N THR A 107 4.36 -8.46 4.14
CA THR A 107 3.48 -8.48 2.98
C THR A 107 2.39 -9.54 3.13
N ILE A 108 1.29 -9.37 2.40
CA ILE A 108 0.24 -10.39 2.31
C ILE A 108 0.73 -11.50 1.37
N ASP A 109 0.85 -12.73 1.88
CA ASP A 109 1.22 -13.90 1.09
C ASP A 109 0.00 -14.46 0.35
N HIS A 110 -1.08 -14.71 1.07
CA HIS A 110 -2.34 -15.17 0.51
C HIS A 110 -3.51 -14.84 1.44
N MET A 111 -4.72 -15.08 0.96
CA MET A 111 -5.91 -14.98 1.78
C MET A 111 -6.76 -16.26 1.73
N LYS A 112 -7.56 -16.49 2.77
CA LYS A 112 -8.55 -17.57 2.86
C LYS A 112 -9.92 -17.06 3.25
N THR A 113 -10.94 -17.64 2.63
CA THR A 113 -12.35 -17.41 2.97
C THR A 113 -13.16 -18.69 2.73
N ASN A 114 -14.40 -18.71 3.21
CA ASN A 114 -15.33 -19.80 2.95
C ASN A 114 -15.93 -19.76 1.52
N PHE A 115 -15.63 -18.73 0.73
CA PHE A 115 -16.12 -18.53 -0.63
C PHE A 115 -14.97 -18.73 -1.64
N LYS A 116 -14.90 -19.91 -2.26
CA LYS A 116 -13.80 -20.29 -3.16
C LYS A 116 -13.58 -19.33 -4.32
N GLU A 117 -14.62 -18.95 -5.02
CA GLU A 117 -14.54 -18.03 -6.16
C GLU A 117 -13.96 -16.67 -5.73
N PHE A 118 -14.31 -16.22 -4.53
CA PHE A 118 -13.77 -14.99 -3.96
C PHE A 118 -12.32 -15.16 -3.53
N GLU A 119 -11.96 -16.30 -2.94
CA GLU A 119 -10.59 -16.62 -2.57
C GLU A 119 -9.66 -16.59 -3.80
N GLU A 120 -10.06 -17.23 -4.88
CA GLU A 120 -9.33 -17.24 -6.15
C GLU A 120 -9.20 -15.84 -6.74
N LEU A 121 -10.30 -15.07 -6.77
CA LEU A 121 -10.30 -13.69 -7.28
C LEU A 121 -9.35 -12.77 -6.48
N ILE A 122 -9.38 -12.82 -5.15
CA ILE A 122 -8.51 -11.97 -4.34
C ILE A 122 -7.06 -12.44 -4.39
N ASN A 123 -6.80 -13.74 -4.35
CA ASN A 123 -5.43 -14.24 -4.47
C ASN A 123 -4.82 -13.88 -5.83
N SER A 124 -5.61 -13.87 -6.91
CA SER A 124 -5.16 -13.37 -8.20
C SER A 124 -4.84 -11.87 -8.16
N LYS A 125 -5.63 -11.07 -7.42
CA LYS A 125 -5.39 -9.62 -7.23
C LYS A 125 -4.19 -9.34 -6.32
N ILE A 126 -3.96 -10.13 -5.28
CA ILE A 126 -2.76 -10.03 -4.43
C ILE A 126 -1.51 -10.27 -5.28
N ARG A 127 -1.58 -11.14 -6.27
CA ARG A 127 -0.51 -11.44 -7.22
C ARG A 127 -0.51 -10.56 -8.46
N GLY A 128 -1.52 -9.74 -8.67
CA GLY A 128 -1.73 -8.95 -9.88
C GLY A 128 -1.57 -7.43 -9.68
N VAL A 129 -1.66 -6.70 -10.79
CA VAL A 129 -1.49 -5.22 -10.87
C VAL A 129 -2.44 -4.44 -9.96
N GLY A 130 -3.56 -5.04 -9.54
CA GLY A 130 -4.57 -4.38 -8.71
C GLY A 130 -4.13 -4.11 -7.26
N ASN A 131 -3.01 -4.67 -6.83
CA ASN A 131 -2.50 -4.51 -5.47
C ASN A 131 -1.02 -4.09 -5.50
N ILE A 132 -0.80 -2.83 -5.81
CA ILE A 132 0.52 -2.22 -6.02
C ILE A 132 1.38 -2.26 -4.74
N ASP A 133 0.76 -2.21 -3.56
CA ASP A 133 1.47 -2.33 -2.28
C ASP A 133 0.63 -3.22 -1.33
N ASN A 134 1.06 -4.46 -1.17
CA ASN A 134 0.44 -5.43 -0.26
C ASN A 134 1.09 -5.45 1.14
N ARG A 135 1.88 -4.43 1.48
CA ARG A 135 2.59 -4.36 2.76
C ARG A 135 1.66 -3.97 3.90
N VAL A 136 1.50 -4.88 4.83
CA VAL A 136 0.79 -4.64 6.09
C VAL A 136 1.71 -3.96 7.12
N PHE A 137 3.02 -4.22 7.02
CA PHE A 137 4.07 -3.56 7.82
C PHE A 137 4.85 -2.58 6.92
N PRO A 138 4.34 -1.36 6.71
CA PRO A 138 4.88 -0.46 5.70
C PRO A 138 6.34 -0.10 5.92
N PHE A 139 6.80 -0.10 7.16
CA PHE A 139 8.16 0.35 7.51
C PHE A 139 9.19 -0.79 7.60
N GLY A 140 8.75 -2.05 7.42
CA GLY A 140 9.61 -3.23 7.59
C GLY A 140 10.04 -3.48 9.04
N LYS A 141 10.73 -4.59 9.26
CA LYS A 141 11.25 -4.98 10.60
C LYS A 141 12.47 -4.18 11.03
N ASN A 142 13.20 -3.59 10.10
CA ASN A 142 14.44 -2.85 10.35
C ASN A 142 14.18 -1.39 10.77
N ALA A 143 12.93 -0.98 10.93
CA ALA A 143 12.56 0.35 11.40
C ALA A 143 12.67 0.46 12.93
N VAL A 144 13.86 0.13 13.47
CA VAL A 144 14.20 0.17 14.89
C VAL A 144 15.35 1.15 15.11
N ASP A 145 15.37 1.79 16.27
CA ASP A 145 16.41 2.74 16.69
C ASP A 145 16.65 3.91 15.74
N ILE A 146 15.57 4.35 15.07
CA ILE A 146 15.59 5.45 14.10
C ILE A 146 15.58 6.80 14.82
N LYS A 147 16.46 7.69 14.41
CA LYS A 147 16.56 9.07 14.90
C LYS A 147 15.75 10.02 14.02
N ILE A 148 15.38 11.18 14.58
CA ILE A 148 14.79 12.26 13.79
C ILE A 148 15.77 12.67 12.68
N ASP A 149 15.24 12.92 11.48
CA ASP A 149 15.96 13.19 10.23
C ASP A 149 16.70 11.99 9.61
N GLU A 150 16.69 10.84 10.25
CA GLU A 150 17.26 9.61 9.70
C GLU A 150 16.35 8.97 8.65
N SER A 151 16.97 8.37 7.65
CA SER A 151 16.28 7.63 6.58
C SER A 151 16.67 6.16 6.63
N TRP A 152 15.69 5.29 6.25
CA TRP A 152 15.92 3.85 6.10
C TRP A 152 15.17 3.31 4.90
N SER A 153 15.57 2.17 4.40
CA SER A 153 14.90 1.48 3.30
C SER A 153 14.42 0.11 3.76
N VAL A 154 13.33 -0.35 3.16
CA VAL A 154 12.93 -1.75 3.25
C VAL A 154 13.52 -2.51 2.06
N PRO A 155 13.76 -3.82 2.16
CA PRO A 155 14.17 -4.63 1.03
C PRO A 155 13.21 -4.47 -0.15
N ASP A 156 13.74 -4.51 -1.36
CA ASP A 156 12.93 -4.54 -2.56
C ASP A 156 12.03 -5.78 -2.55
N ASP A 157 10.80 -5.58 -2.99
CA ASP A 157 9.81 -6.63 -3.14
C ASP A 157 9.53 -6.83 -4.63
N THR A 158 9.32 -8.07 -5.03
CA THR A 158 9.04 -8.41 -6.43
C THR A 158 7.71 -9.15 -6.50
N LEU A 159 6.80 -8.60 -7.25
CA LEU A 159 5.49 -9.19 -7.51
C LEU A 159 5.43 -9.69 -8.95
N GLU A 160 5.00 -10.92 -9.13
CA GLU A 160 4.67 -11.44 -10.45
C GLU A 160 3.28 -10.97 -10.86
N ILE A 161 3.19 -10.35 -12.03
CA ILE A 161 1.93 -9.94 -12.64
C ILE A 161 1.72 -10.73 -13.93
N TYR A 162 0.52 -11.31 -14.04
CA TYR A 162 0.09 -12.06 -15.20
C TYR A 162 -0.80 -11.18 -16.06
N MET A 163 -0.44 -10.99 -17.30
CA MET A 163 -1.15 -10.14 -18.24
C MET A 163 -1.31 -10.86 -19.59
N GLY A 164 -2.44 -10.59 -20.26
CA GLY A 164 -2.72 -11.14 -21.58
C GLY A 164 -3.19 -12.60 -21.55
N ASP A 165 -3.21 -13.20 -22.74
CA ASP A 165 -3.78 -14.54 -22.97
C ASP A 165 -2.77 -15.67 -22.70
N ASP A 166 -1.48 -15.35 -22.71
CA ASP A 166 -0.38 -16.31 -22.60
C ASP A 166 0.08 -16.56 -21.17
N GLU A 167 -0.58 -15.95 -20.18
CA GLU A 167 -0.21 -16.02 -18.77
C GLU A 167 1.29 -15.70 -18.50
N SER A 168 1.92 -14.91 -19.37
CA SER A 168 3.31 -14.50 -19.20
C SER A 168 3.48 -13.71 -17.90
N ALA A 169 4.38 -14.19 -17.06
CA ALA A 169 4.72 -13.53 -15.81
C ALA A 169 5.63 -12.31 -16.07
N ASN A 170 5.13 -11.14 -15.75
CA ASN A 170 5.94 -9.92 -15.71
C ASN A 170 6.35 -9.63 -14.26
N GLN A 171 7.54 -9.12 -14.05
CA GLN A 171 8.03 -8.80 -12.71
C GLN A 171 7.87 -7.30 -12.43
N MET A 172 7.10 -7.00 -11.40
CA MET A 172 7.00 -5.65 -10.85
C MET A 172 7.86 -5.54 -9.60
N ILE A 173 8.75 -4.57 -9.59
CA ILE A 173 9.68 -4.32 -8.50
C ILE A 173 9.20 -3.11 -7.71
N PHE A 174 9.14 -3.27 -6.39
CA PHE A 174 8.82 -2.21 -5.44
C PHE A 174 10.01 -1.94 -4.55
N SER A 175 10.38 -0.67 -4.43
CA SER A 175 11.32 -0.22 -3.42
C SER A 175 10.71 0.89 -2.58
N ALA A 176 11.06 0.95 -1.31
CA ALA A 176 10.58 2.01 -0.44
C ALA A 176 11.68 2.55 0.47
N THR A 177 11.76 3.88 0.54
CA THR A 177 12.64 4.59 1.45
C THR A 177 11.80 5.51 2.33
N TYR A 178 12.10 5.51 3.61
CA TYR A 178 11.38 6.29 4.61
C TYR A 178 12.31 7.27 5.29
N LYS A 179 11.75 8.37 5.80
CA LYS A 179 12.45 9.34 6.64
C LYS A 179 11.57 9.71 7.83
N LEU A 180 12.15 9.71 9.04
CA LEU A 180 11.51 10.26 10.22
C LEU A 180 11.66 11.78 10.24
N ASP A 181 10.60 12.50 9.91
CA ASP A 181 10.66 13.96 9.85
C ASP A 181 10.62 14.61 11.26
N LYS A 182 9.80 14.07 12.17
CA LYS A 182 9.64 14.56 13.54
C LYS A 182 8.76 13.65 14.38
N VAL A 183 8.86 13.81 15.71
CA VAL A 183 7.91 13.26 16.68
C VAL A 183 7.27 14.39 17.47
N LYS A 184 5.97 14.32 17.70
CA LYS A 184 5.22 15.30 18.49
C LYS A 184 4.35 14.61 19.53
N ASN A 185 4.41 15.09 20.77
CA ASN A 185 3.46 14.67 21.77
C ASN A 185 2.11 15.35 21.54
N LYS A 186 1.04 14.55 21.44
CA LYS A 186 -0.34 15.01 21.34
C LYS A 186 -1.19 14.38 22.42
N LYS A 187 -1.55 15.14 23.43
CA LYS A 187 -2.41 14.66 24.52
C LYS A 187 -1.90 13.38 25.20
N GLY A 188 -0.60 13.30 25.44
CA GLY A 188 0.05 12.13 26.07
C GLY A 188 0.44 11.02 25.11
N THR A 189 0.17 11.15 23.80
CA THR A 189 0.54 10.18 22.77
C THR A 189 1.65 10.74 21.88
N ASN A 190 2.72 9.99 21.69
CA ASN A 190 3.79 10.38 20.77
C ASN A 190 3.44 9.96 19.35
N ILE A 191 3.28 10.94 18.48
CA ILE A 191 2.97 10.75 17.06
C ILE A 191 4.20 11.07 16.23
N ALA A 192 4.73 10.07 15.55
CA ALA A 192 5.77 10.22 14.55
C ALA A 192 5.16 10.64 13.21
N TYR A 193 5.86 11.52 12.52
CA TYR A 193 5.58 11.93 11.15
C TYR A 193 6.68 11.38 10.27
N ILE A 194 6.30 10.51 9.34
CA ILE A 194 7.22 9.79 8.48
C ILE A 194 6.85 10.09 7.04
N THR A 195 7.85 10.41 6.22
CA THR A 195 7.69 10.51 4.76
C THR A 195 8.26 9.25 4.12
N GLY A 196 7.49 8.60 3.26
CA GLY A 196 7.90 7.47 2.43
C GLY A 196 7.95 7.85 0.95
N ILE A 197 8.90 7.31 0.23
CA ILE A 197 8.97 7.31 -1.23
C ILE A 197 8.94 5.86 -1.67
N HIS A 198 7.95 5.50 -2.48
CA HIS A 198 7.74 4.17 -3.03
C HIS A 198 8.00 4.25 -4.53
N ASN A 199 8.98 3.56 -5.04
CA ASN A 199 9.25 3.45 -6.46
C ASN A 199 8.67 2.14 -6.98
N ILE A 200 8.11 2.20 -8.17
CA ILE A 200 7.47 1.09 -8.85
C ILE A 200 8.08 1.00 -10.24
N TYR A 201 8.51 -0.18 -10.61
CA TYR A 201 9.01 -0.47 -11.95
C TYR A 201 8.56 -1.84 -12.41
N CYS A 202 8.11 -1.94 -13.65
CA CYS A 202 7.78 -3.21 -14.28
C CYS A 202 8.17 -3.15 -15.76
N SER A 203 8.85 -4.18 -16.24
CA SER A 203 8.99 -4.46 -17.67
C SER A 203 7.82 -5.32 -18.10
N LEU A 204 7.08 -4.88 -19.10
CA LEU A 204 5.84 -5.50 -19.57
C LEU A 204 6.08 -6.22 -20.90
N LEU A 205 5.74 -7.48 -20.93
CA LEU A 205 5.66 -8.28 -22.15
C LEU A 205 4.47 -9.23 -22.03
N PHE A 206 3.47 -9.06 -22.87
CA PHE A 206 2.31 -9.95 -22.89
C PHE A 206 1.66 -10.01 -24.27
N ALA A 207 0.92 -11.08 -24.55
CA ALA A 207 0.11 -11.21 -25.74
C ALA A 207 -1.37 -11.11 -25.39
N GLN A 208 -2.14 -10.45 -26.26
CA GLN A 208 -3.59 -10.39 -26.16
C GLN A 208 -4.19 -10.42 -27.58
N ASP A 209 -5.17 -11.30 -27.84
CA ASP A 209 -5.77 -11.49 -29.16
C ASP A 209 -4.71 -11.74 -30.26
N SER A 210 -3.69 -12.56 -29.98
CA SER A 210 -2.54 -12.85 -30.84
C SER A 210 -1.64 -11.67 -31.17
N LYS A 211 -1.74 -10.56 -30.43
CA LYS A 211 -0.93 -9.36 -30.58
C LYS A 211 0.00 -9.20 -29.39
N VAL A 212 1.26 -8.84 -29.65
CA VAL A 212 2.28 -8.68 -28.61
C VAL A 212 2.36 -7.22 -28.19
N PHE A 213 2.33 -7.02 -26.89
CA PHE A 213 2.54 -5.73 -26.21
C PHE A 213 3.89 -5.79 -25.50
N GLU A 214 4.72 -4.80 -25.75
CA GLU A 214 6.02 -4.64 -25.07
C GLU A 214 6.12 -3.23 -24.52
N GLY A 215 6.59 -3.09 -23.28
CA GLY A 215 6.68 -1.78 -22.68
C GLY A 215 7.21 -1.77 -21.27
N SER A 216 6.91 -0.70 -20.57
CA SER A 216 7.25 -0.53 -19.15
C SER A 216 6.21 0.26 -18.39
N LEU A 217 6.14 0.00 -17.10
CA LEU A 217 5.43 0.79 -16.10
C LEU A 217 6.46 1.30 -15.11
N ALA A 218 6.52 2.60 -14.91
CA ALA A 218 7.45 3.19 -13.94
C ALA A 218 6.83 4.41 -13.25
N GLY A 219 7.18 4.63 -11.99
CA GLY A 219 6.78 5.82 -11.28
C GLY A 219 7.12 5.80 -9.80
N ALA A 220 6.66 6.83 -9.11
CA ALA A 220 6.87 6.97 -7.69
C ALA A 220 5.64 7.50 -6.97
N MET A 221 5.42 7.00 -5.76
CA MET A 221 4.41 7.49 -4.83
C MET A 221 5.08 8.08 -3.60
N LYS A 222 4.66 9.26 -3.20
CA LYS A 222 5.06 9.88 -1.94
C LYS A 222 3.96 9.68 -0.92
N THR A 223 4.30 9.06 0.21
CA THR A 223 3.36 8.81 1.30
C THR A 223 3.78 9.58 2.56
N LYS A 224 2.81 10.18 3.23
CA LYS A 224 2.97 10.81 4.54
C LYS A 224 2.23 10.01 5.58
N TYR A 225 2.96 9.46 6.53
CA TYR A 225 2.41 8.67 7.63
C TYR A 225 2.33 9.47 8.92
N ARG A 226 1.33 9.14 9.73
CA ARG A 226 1.27 9.45 11.16
C ARG A 226 1.22 8.12 11.89
N PHE A 227 2.26 7.83 12.65
CA PHE A 227 2.40 6.61 13.41
C PHE A 227 2.31 6.91 14.91
N ASP A 228 1.46 6.21 15.62
CA ASP A 228 1.37 6.26 17.07
C ASP A 228 2.47 5.38 17.66
N VAL A 229 3.54 6.02 18.15
CA VAL A 229 4.71 5.33 18.72
C VAL A 229 4.36 4.64 20.05
N THR A 230 3.39 5.17 20.79
CA THR A 230 2.98 4.63 22.09
C THR A 230 2.23 3.30 21.92
N ASN A 231 1.40 3.21 20.87
CA ASN A 231 0.54 2.05 20.63
C ASN A 231 0.97 1.21 19.42
N ASN A 232 2.04 1.61 18.73
CA ASN A 232 2.67 0.89 17.61
C ASN A 232 1.73 0.59 16.43
N TYR A 233 1.00 1.61 15.94
CA TYR A 233 0.19 1.46 14.73
C TYR A 233 0.10 2.74 13.89
N THR A 234 -0.18 2.58 12.60
CA THR A 234 -0.43 3.69 11.69
C THR A 234 -1.82 4.30 11.93
N VAL A 235 -1.86 5.59 12.24
CA VAL A 235 -3.10 6.35 12.46
C VAL A 235 -3.65 6.89 11.15
N LEU A 236 -2.77 7.31 10.26
CA LEU A 236 -3.10 7.93 8.98
C LEU A 236 -1.95 7.69 8.00
N SER A 237 -2.29 7.33 6.78
CA SER A 237 -1.42 7.47 5.61
C SER A 237 -2.09 8.34 4.55
N LYS A 238 -1.29 9.06 3.79
CA LYS A 238 -1.72 9.82 2.61
C LYS A 238 -0.67 9.65 1.54
N SER A 239 -1.04 9.02 0.46
CA SER A 239 -0.19 8.76 -0.69
C SER A 239 -0.62 9.62 -1.87
N SER A 240 0.34 10.03 -2.69
CA SER A 240 0.07 10.61 -4.00
C SER A 240 1.28 10.38 -4.90
N GLY A 241 1.02 10.20 -6.18
CA GLY A 241 2.06 9.97 -7.18
C GLY A 241 1.49 9.71 -8.54
N ALA A 242 2.38 9.39 -9.47
CA ALA A 242 2.01 9.04 -10.82
C ALA A 242 2.80 7.83 -11.30
N LEU A 243 2.16 6.99 -12.09
CA LEU A 243 2.77 5.91 -12.86
C LEU A 243 2.66 6.23 -14.34
N LYS A 244 3.76 6.11 -15.05
CA LYS A 244 3.83 6.24 -16.49
C LYS A 244 3.87 4.85 -17.11
N TRP A 245 3.02 4.64 -18.09
CA TRP A 245 2.96 3.46 -18.93
C TRP A 245 3.47 3.86 -20.31
N ASP A 246 4.55 3.23 -20.75
CA ASP A 246 5.03 3.35 -22.11
C ASP A 246 4.97 1.96 -22.73
N PHE A 247 4.28 1.80 -23.84
CA PHE A 247 4.16 0.50 -24.52
C PHE A 247 4.11 0.66 -26.03
N THR A 248 4.53 -0.37 -26.72
CA THR A 248 4.49 -0.49 -28.16
C THR A 248 3.49 -1.57 -28.54
N PHE A 249 2.66 -1.28 -29.50
CA PHE A 249 1.65 -2.18 -30.05
C PHE A 249 1.63 -2.06 -31.56
N GLU A 250 1.83 -3.16 -32.29
CA GLU A 250 1.91 -3.20 -33.77
C GLU A 250 2.90 -2.17 -34.35
N GLY A 251 3.98 -1.87 -33.64
CA GLY A 251 5.00 -0.88 -34.05
C GLY A 251 4.64 0.58 -33.75
N GLU A 252 3.48 0.85 -33.20
CA GLU A 252 3.08 2.17 -32.71
C GLU A 252 3.36 2.32 -31.23
N ALA A 253 3.95 3.46 -30.84
CA ALA A 253 4.24 3.77 -29.46
C ALA A 253 3.07 4.51 -28.78
N PHE A 254 2.69 4.05 -27.61
CA PHE A 254 1.65 4.66 -26.78
C PHE A 254 2.22 5.02 -25.42
N SER A 255 1.69 6.08 -24.83
CA SER A 255 2.02 6.49 -23.47
C SER A 255 0.74 6.87 -22.73
N ALA A 256 0.67 6.44 -21.46
CA ALA A 256 -0.40 6.82 -20.57
C ALA A 256 0.17 7.21 -19.20
N ILE A 257 -0.52 8.10 -18.50
CA ILE A 257 -0.16 8.50 -17.14
C ILE A 257 -1.34 8.17 -16.23
N MET A 258 -1.06 7.48 -15.14
CA MET A 258 -2.02 7.23 -14.08
C MET A 258 -1.60 8.02 -12.83
N GLU A 259 -2.33 9.09 -12.54
CA GLU A 259 -2.19 9.80 -11.28
C GLU A 259 -3.01 9.11 -10.20
N MET A 260 -2.42 8.96 -9.02
CA MET A 260 -3.05 8.29 -7.89
C MET A 260 -2.96 9.12 -6.63
N SER A 261 -4.04 9.12 -5.87
CA SER A 261 -4.02 9.61 -4.49
C SER A 261 -4.83 8.69 -3.60
N GLU A 262 -4.31 8.41 -2.42
CA GLU A 262 -4.95 7.52 -1.45
C GLU A 262 -4.80 8.09 -0.05
N LYS A 263 -5.81 7.84 0.78
CA LYS A 263 -5.79 8.20 2.19
C LYS A 263 -6.44 7.09 3.01
N THR A 264 -5.64 6.46 3.86
CA THR A 264 -6.12 5.49 4.84
C THR A 264 -6.09 6.10 6.23
N LYS A 265 -7.18 5.97 6.96
CA LYS A 265 -7.30 6.49 8.33
C LYS A 265 -7.87 5.42 9.25
N ARG A 266 -7.17 5.16 10.38
CA ARG A 266 -7.73 4.39 11.48
C ARG A 266 -8.80 5.21 12.19
N ILE A 267 -9.98 4.60 12.38
CA ILE A 267 -11.13 5.20 13.10
C ILE A 267 -11.14 4.59 14.51
N LYS A 268 -11.50 5.42 15.48
CA LYS A 268 -11.65 4.96 16.88
C LYS A 268 -12.95 4.19 17.06
#